data_722c7dcf0deef277edbddc30cc558087
#
_entry.id   722c7dcf0deef277edbddc30cc558087
#
_cell.length_a   1.000
_cell.length_b   1.000
_cell.length_c   1.000
_cell.angle_alpha   90.00
_cell.angle_beta   90.00
_cell.angle_gamma   90.00
#
_symmetry.space_group_name_H-M   'P 1'
#
loop_
_entity.id
_entity.type
_entity.pdbx_description
1 polymer ?
#
loop_
_entity_poly.entity_id
_entity_poly.type
_entity_poly.pdbx_seq_one_letter_code
_entity_poly.pdbx_strand_id
1 'polypeptide(L)'
;ILPTLLPEHLSGHWMSESTRYQALNDSIFTARGEDIHIDISGPERLSLESASIAPESACTSMQLHLQVSPADFARNWNAAQVLAGPQLALGANSPYFFGHQLWAETRIELFAQATDTRPDELKTQGVRPRVWFGERWITSIFDLFEENVRYFPTLLPELSDEDPVAELAAGRAPKLPELRLHNGTIYRWNRPVYDVVGDDGAGRPHLRVENRVLPAGPTVVDMLANSAFYYGLLRTLSDDDRPIWTKLSFAAAEHNFLAAAQHGMDARLYWPGVGEVTPDELVLRKLLPMAEEGLRRWGVATEVRDRFLDVIEGRAKTGRNGSAWQVATVHALQERGLTRPQALAEMLRLYCQRMHSNEPVHTWDGPA
;
A
#
# COMPACT_ATOMS: atom_id res chain seq x y z
N ILE A 1 0.31 -11.17 3.17
CA ILE A 1 -0.40 -12.01 4.18
C ILE A 1 0.10 -13.44 4.04
N LEU A 2 0.34 -14.14 5.17
CA LEU A 2 0.73 -15.55 5.18
C LEU A 2 -0.51 -16.43 4.89
N PRO A 3 -0.53 -17.23 3.80
CA PRO A 3 -1.74 -17.96 3.37
C PRO A 3 -2.21 -19.06 4.32
N THR A 4 -1.32 -19.58 5.15
CA THR A 4 -1.60 -20.64 6.14
C THR A 4 -1.90 -20.12 7.54
N LEU A 5 -2.07 -18.79 7.68
CA LEU A 5 -2.45 -18.19 8.95
C LEU A 5 -3.85 -18.66 9.37
N LEU A 6 -4.02 -18.98 10.65
CA LEU A 6 -5.28 -19.40 11.26
C LEU A 6 -5.63 -18.46 12.43
N PRO A 7 -6.90 -18.34 12.83
CA PRO A 7 -7.32 -17.45 13.92
C PRO A 7 -6.55 -17.68 15.24
N GLU A 8 -6.23 -18.90 15.58
CA GLU A 8 -5.46 -19.25 16.79
C GLU A 8 -4.04 -18.67 16.80
N HIS A 9 -3.43 -18.40 15.65
CA HIS A 9 -2.12 -17.77 15.56
C HIS A 9 -2.13 -16.29 15.92
N LEU A 10 -3.30 -15.64 15.92
CA LEU A 10 -3.50 -14.26 16.33
C LEU A 10 -4.00 -14.14 17.79
N SER A 11 -4.05 -15.26 18.53
CA SER A 11 -4.36 -15.28 19.95
C SER A 11 -3.08 -15.34 20.80
N GLY A 12 -3.08 -14.72 21.97
CA GLY A 12 -1.93 -14.72 22.89
C GLY A 12 -0.86 -13.66 22.56
N HIS A 13 0.41 -14.03 22.56
CA HIS A 13 1.56 -13.11 22.38
C HIS A 13 1.94 -12.90 20.90
N TRP A 14 0.99 -12.45 20.08
CA TRP A 14 1.22 -12.17 18.67
C TRP A 14 1.85 -10.79 18.41
N MET A 15 1.67 -9.84 19.34
CA MET A 15 2.15 -8.47 19.22
C MET A 15 3.54 -8.33 19.83
N SER A 16 4.41 -7.53 19.23
CA SER A 16 5.70 -7.19 19.83
C SER A 16 5.52 -6.46 21.15
N GLU A 17 6.48 -6.61 22.08
CA GLU A 17 6.45 -6.00 23.41
C GLU A 17 6.60 -4.46 23.41
N SER A 18 6.53 -3.82 22.25
CA SER A 18 6.58 -2.37 22.12
C SER A 18 5.37 -1.72 22.76
N THR A 19 5.60 -0.83 23.73
CA THR A 19 4.56 -0.04 24.40
C THR A 19 3.68 0.76 23.43
N ARG A 20 4.24 1.16 22.27
CA ARG A 20 3.50 1.87 21.22
C ARG A 20 2.36 1.04 20.65
N TYR A 21 2.58 -0.25 20.36
CA TYR A 21 1.53 -1.10 19.80
C TYR A 21 0.44 -1.43 20.81
N GLN A 22 0.80 -1.60 22.08
CA GLN A 22 -0.16 -1.76 23.16
C GLN A 22 -1.02 -0.49 23.29
N ALA A 23 -0.39 0.68 23.39
CA ALA A 23 -1.10 1.95 23.48
C ALA A 23 -2.02 2.20 22.28
N LEU A 24 -1.57 1.83 21.06
CA LEU A 24 -2.39 1.94 19.85
C LEU A 24 -3.61 1.01 19.90
N ASN A 25 -3.41 -0.25 20.27
CA ASN A 25 -4.50 -1.21 20.47
C ASN A 25 -5.55 -0.67 21.44
N ASP A 26 -5.10 -0.28 22.64
CA ASP A 26 -5.98 0.22 23.71
C ASP A 26 -6.72 1.50 23.28
N SER A 27 -6.04 2.40 22.56
CA SER A 27 -6.65 3.63 22.07
C SER A 27 -7.71 3.36 20.99
N ILE A 28 -7.48 2.40 20.09
CA ILE A 28 -8.46 2.02 19.05
C ILE A 28 -9.70 1.42 19.71
N PHE A 29 -9.54 0.48 20.66
CA PHE A 29 -10.67 -0.15 21.34
C PHE A 29 -11.41 0.84 22.26
N THR A 30 -10.70 1.75 22.93
CA THR A 30 -11.32 2.82 23.71
C THR A 30 -12.16 3.76 22.83
N ALA A 31 -11.65 4.13 21.66
CA ALA A 31 -12.36 4.99 20.73
C ALA A 31 -13.57 4.30 20.08
N ARG A 32 -13.45 3.00 19.81
CA ARG A 32 -14.48 2.20 19.17
C ARG A 32 -15.59 1.77 20.14
N GLY A 33 -15.23 1.31 21.32
CA GLY A 33 -16.18 0.81 22.34
C GLY A 33 -16.75 -0.59 22.07
N GLU A 34 -16.29 -1.28 21.03
CA GLU A 34 -16.75 -2.61 20.59
C GLU A 34 -15.62 -3.37 19.89
N ASP A 35 -15.77 -4.69 19.73
CA ASP A 35 -14.83 -5.52 18.98
C ASP A 35 -14.77 -5.11 17.50
N ILE A 36 -13.65 -5.41 16.86
CA ILE A 36 -13.46 -5.14 15.43
C ILE A 36 -14.19 -6.22 14.62
N HIS A 37 -15.20 -5.83 13.87
CA HIS A 37 -15.85 -6.70 12.91
C HIS A 37 -15.11 -6.63 11.56
N ILE A 38 -14.57 -7.78 11.11
CA ILE A 38 -13.94 -7.94 9.80
C ILE A 38 -14.88 -8.74 8.91
N ASP A 39 -15.31 -8.15 7.80
CA ASP A 39 -16.19 -8.78 6.82
C ASP A 39 -15.68 -8.47 5.41
N ILE A 40 -15.02 -9.43 4.78
CA ILE A 40 -14.43 -9.30 3.46
C ILE A 40 -15.10 -10.29 2.51
N SER A 41 -15.74 -9.76 1.47
CA SER A 41 -16.37 -10.53 0.41
C SER A 41 -15.52 -10.49 -0.85
N GLY A 42 -15.13 -11.67 -1.33
CA GLY A 42 -14.41 -11.91 -2.57
C GLY A 42 -14.99 -13.13 -3.29
N PRO A 43 -14.18 -13.99 -3.92
CA PRO A 43 -14.63 -15.31 -4.36
C PRO A 43 -15.25 -16.13 -3.23
N GLU A 44 -14.72 -16.03 -2.04
CA GLU A 44 -15.30 -16.52 -0.79
C GLU A 44 -15.56 -15.34 0.16
N ARG A 45 -16.25 -15.57 1.27
CA ARG A 45 -16.51 -14.55 2.29
C ARG A 45 -15.89 -14.97 3.62
N LEU A 46 -15.20 -14.03 4.25
CA LEU A 46 -14.72 -14.15 5.62
C LEU A 46 -15.43 -13.13 6.49
N SER A 47 -16.05 -13.58 7.58
CA SER A 47 -16.66 -12.72 8.60
C SER A 47 -16.21 -13.20 9.98
N LEU A 48 -15.60 -12.32 10.76
CA LEU A 48 -15.10 -12.62 12.12
C LEU A 48 -15.07 -11.38 13.00
N GLU A 49 -15.12 -11.63 14.32
CA GLU A 49 -14.87 -10.62 15.35
C GLU A 49 -13.45 -10.74 15.86
N SER A 50 -12.79 -9.61 16.12
CA SER A 50 -11.46 -9.55 16.70
C SER A 50 -11.43 -8.62 17.90
N ALA A 51 -10.99 -9.15 19.05
CA ALA A 51 -10.78 -8.40 20.28
C ALA A 51 -9.42 -7.66 20.32
N SER A 52 -8.74 -7.57 19.19
CA SER A 52 -7.45 -6.86 19.07
C SER A 52 -7.18 -6.44 17.64
N ILE A 53 -6.19 -5.54 17.46
CA ILE A 53 -5.68 -5.16 16.11
C ILE A 53 -4.78 -6.22 15.49
N ALA A 54 -4.72 -7.43 16.03
CA ALA A 54 -3.87 -8.53 15.55
C ALA A 54 -3.94 -8.79 14.04
N PRO A 55 -5.12 -8.74 13.39
CA PRO A 55 -5.21 -8.94 11.96
C PRO A 55 -4.38 -7.94 11.13
N GLU A 56 -4.14 -6.72 11.64
CA GLU A 56 -3.27 -5.72 11.00
C GLU A 56 -1.83 -6.25 10.87
N SER A 57 -1.32 -6.98 11.86
CA SER A 57 0.04 -7.51 11.85
C SER A 57 0.31 -8.50 10.71
N ALA A 58 -0.74 -9.10 10.14
CA ALA A 58 -0.64 -9.95 8.95
C ALA A 58 -0.40 -9.16 7.65
N CYS A 59 -0.59 -7.84 7.66
CA CYS A 59 -0.55 -6.98 6.49
C CYS A 59 0.88 -6.54 6.12
N THR A 60 1.77 -7.48 5.80
CA THR A 60 3.15 -7.17 5.39
C THR A 60 3.19 -6.36 4.09
N SER A 61 4.06 -5.35 4.02
CA SER A 61 4.14 -4.45 2.88
C SER A 61 5.58 -4.02 2.60
N MET A 62 5.81 -3.44 1.42
CA MET A 62 6.98 -2.64 1.15
C MET A 62 6.60 -1.15 1.11
N GLN A 63 7.53 -0.29 1.51
CA GLN A 63 7.34 1.15 1.48
C GLN A 63 8.40 1.80 0.61
N LEU A 64 7.96 2.69 -0.28
CA LEU A 64 8.84 3.45 -1.15
C LEU A 64 8.77 4.92 -0.75
N HIS A 65 9.92 5.52 -0.47
CA HIS A 65 10.02 6.92 -0.07
C HIS A 65 10.69 7.74 -1.14
N LEU A 66 10.07 8.84 -1.54
CA LEU A 66 10.70 9.86 -2.37
C LEU A 66 10.78 11.18 -1.59
N GLN A 67 12.00 11.67 -1.37
CA GLN A 67 12.23 13.02 -0.86
C GLN A 67 11.92 14.04 -1.95
N VAL A 68 11.12 15.04 -1.61
CA VAL A 68 10.66 16.07 -2.55
C VAL A 68 10.74 17.46 -1.94
N SER A 69 10.89 18.49 -2.77
CA SER A 69 10.80 19.88 -2.32
C SER A 69 9.37 20.23 -1.91
N PRO A 70 9.17 21.23 -1.04
CA PRO A 70 7.82 21.73 -0.73
C PRO A 70 7.02 22.16 -1.96
N ALA A 71 7.68 22.76 -2.95
CA ALA A 71 7.05 23.22 -4.19
C ALA A 71 6.57 22.07 -5.07
N ASP A 72 7.26 20.93 -5.06
CA ASP A 72 6.96 19.78 -5.90
C ASP A 72 6.09 18.73 -5.18
N PHE A 73 5.81 18.91 -3.88
CA PHE A 73 5.14 17.91 -3.07
C PHE A 73 3.79 17.49 -3.65
N ALA A 74 2.93 18.45 -3.96
CA ALA A 74 1.58 18.18 -4.47
C ALA A 74 1.63 17.41 -5.80
N ARG A 75 2.52 17.76 -6.71
CA ARG A 75 2.66 17.08 -8.01
C ARG A 75 3.07 15.61 -7.83
N ASN A 76 4.03 15.34 -6.96
CA ASN A 76 4.50 13.99 -6.68
C ASN A 76 3.45 13.16 -5.94
N TRP A 77 2.75 13.74 -4.97
CA TRP A 77 1.69 13.03 -4.25
C TRP A 77 0.51 12.72 -5.17
N ASN A 78 0.04 13.67 -5.98
CA ASN A 78 -1.03 13.45 -6.94
C ASN A 78 -0.65 12.38 -7.97
N ALA A 79 0.59 12.39 -8.47
CA ALA A 79 1.09 11.35 -9.35
C ALA A 79 1.09 9.96 -8.66
N ALA A 80 1.51 9.89 -7.40
CA ALA A 80 1.49 8.65 -6.62
C ALA A 80 0.06 8.10 -6.44
N GLN A 81 -0.93 8.97 -6.25
CA GLN A 81 -2.34 8.56 -6.18
C GLN A 81 -2.85 7.99 -7.51
N VAL A 82 -2.51 8.62 -8.64
CA VAL A 82 -2.83 8.10 -9.98
C VAL A 82 -2.27 6.71 -10.20
N LEU A 83 -1.07 6.45 -9.68
CA LEU A 83 -0.35 5.18 -9.85
C LEU A 83 -0.83 4.07 -8.93
N ALA A 84 -1.60 4.38 -7.88
CA ALA A 84 -1.97 3.40 -6.86
C ALA A 84 -2.67 2.16 -7.46
N GLY A 85 -3.65 2.34 -8.35
CA GLY A 85 -4.32 1.24 -9.02
C GLY A 85 -3.39 0.40 -9.92
N PRO A 86 -2.76 0.99 -10.94
CA PRO A 86 -1.91 0.24 -11.86
C PRO A 86 -0.76 -0.52 -11.19
N GLN A 87 -0.06 0.09 -10.21
CA GLN A 87 1.01 -0.60 -9.51
C GLN A 87 0.51 -1.75 -8.64
N LEU A 88 -0.67 -1.59 -8.01
CA LEU A 88 -1.26 -2.62 -7.17
C LEU A 88 -1.73 -3.82 -8.00
N ALA A 89 -2.35 -3.58 -9.15
CA ALA A 89 -2.76 -4.66 -10.04
C ALA A 89 -1.60 -5.57 -10.43
N LEU A 90 -0.44 -5.00 -10.75
CA LEU A 90 0.79 -5.74 -11.06
C LEU A 90 1.43 -6.39 -9.84
N GLY A 91 1.31 -5.75 -8.67
CA GLY A 91 2.03 -6.13 -7.45
C GLY A 91 1.25 -7.00 -6.48
N ALA A 92 -0.04 -7.26 -6.70
CA ALA A 92 -0.89 -8.01 -5.78
C ALA A 92 -0.30 -9.38 -5.39
N ASN A 93 -0.31 -9.71 -4.08
CA ASN A 93 0.36 -10.90 -3.54
C ASN A 93 -0.30 -11.46 -2.26
N SER A 94 -1.56 -11.12 -1.98
CA SER A 94 -2.23 -11.60 -0.76
C SER A 94 -3.68 -12.08 -0.99
N PRO A 95 -3.87 -13.18 -1.78
CA PRO A 95 -5.21 -13.63 -2.12
C PRO A 95 -5.90 -14.45 -1.02
N TYR A 96 -5.18 -14.88 0.01
CA TYR A 96 -5.70 -15.73 1.08
C TYR A 96 -5.55 -15.12 2.45
N PHE A 97 -6.60 -15.24 3.27
CA PHE A 97 -6.55 -14.98 4.71
C PHE A 97 -7.46 -15.97 5.45
N PHE A 98 -6.93 -16.58 6.51
CA PHE A 98 -7.59 -17.64 7.27
C PHE A 98 -8.21 -18.77 6.40
N GLY A 99 -7.47 -19.17 5.36
CA GLY A 99 -7.89 -20.24 4.47
C GLY A 99 -8.90 -19.84 3.40
N HIS A 100 -9.47 -18.62 3.44
CA HIS A 100 -10.43 -18.12 2.46
C HIS A 100 -9.73 -17.41 1.31
N GLN A 101 -10.19 -17.67 0.09
CA GLN A 101 -9.81 -16.90 -1.09
C GLN A 101 -10.65 -15.61 -1.16
N LEU A 102 -9.99 -14.47 -1.02
CA LEU A 102 -10.66 -13.17 -0.92
C LEU A 102 -10.26 -12.27 -2.11
N TRP A 103 -9.79 -11.04 -1.85
CA TRP A 103 -9.34 -10.13 -2.89
C TRP A 103 -7.96 -10.53 -3.42
N ALA A 104 -7.61 -10.13 -4.64
CA ALA A 104 -6.23 -10.33 -5.15
C ALA A 104 -5.18 -9.73 -4.22
N GLU A 105 -5.51 -8.60 -3.59
CA GLU A 105 -4.73 -7.97 -2.52
C GLU A 105 -5.62 -7.72 -1.30
N THR A 106 -5.92 -8.78 -0.56
CA THR A 106 -6.76 -8.77 0.65
C THR A 106 -6.22 -7.80 1.72
N ARG A 107 -4.92 -7.55 1.74
CA ARG A 107 -4.26 -6.63 2.67
C ARG A 107 -4.91 -5.23 2.68
N ILE A 108 -5.42 -4.76 1.55
CA ILE A 108 -6.01 -3.42 1.45
C ILE A 108 -7.26 -3.32 2.31
N GLU A 109 -8.18 -4.25 2.19
CA GLU A 109 -9.43 -4.25 2.95
C GLU A 109 -9.22 -4.69 4.39
N LEU A 110 -8.37 -5.72 4.60
CA LEU A 110 -8.05 -6.19 5.94
C LEU A 110 -7.44 -5.07 6.81
N PHE A 111 -6.48 -4.32 6.26
CA PHE A 111 -5.85 -3.21 6.97
C PHE A 111 -6.85 -2.09 7.29
N ALA A 112 -7.75 -1.79 6.35
CA ALA A 112 -8.78 -0.77 6.55
C ALA A 112 -9.74 -1.14 7.69
N GLN A 113 -10.14 -2.40 7.78
CA GLN A 113 -11.09 -2.88 8.79
C GLN A 113 -10.40 -3.13 10.15
N ALA A 114 -9.20 -3.72 10.16
CA ALA A 114 -8.48 -4.11 11.38
C ALA A 114 -7.99 -2.92 12.23
N THR A 115 -7.95 -1.72 11.69
CA THR A 115 -7.52 -0.50 12.40
C THR A 115 -8.61 0.58 12.47
N ASP A 116 -9.85 0.21 12.15
CA ASP A 116 -10.97 1.15 12.14
C ASP A 116 -11.42 1.51 13.56
N THR A 117 -11.33 2.80 13.89
CA THR A 117 -11.72 3.35 15.19
C THR A 117 -13.20 3.68 15.29
N ARG A 118 -13.97 3.48 14.21
CA ARG A 118 -15.39 3.86 14.14
C ARG A 118 -16.27 2.67 14.54
N PRO A 119 -17.16 2.80 15.53
CA PRO A 119 -18.28 1.89 15.68
C PRO A 119 -19.23 2.01 14.48
N ASP A 120 -20.13 1.05 14.33
CA ASP A 120 -21.06 1.01 13.19
C ASP A 120 -21.96 2.25 13.08
N GLU A 121 -22.29 2.87 14.22
CA GLU A 121 -23.01 4.13 14.24
C GLU A 121 -22.25 5.25 13.52
N LEU A 122 -20.95 5.42 13.81
CA LEU A 122 -20.13 6.46 13.17
C LEU A 122 -19.86 6.17 11.69
N LYS A 123 -19.77 4.90 11.30
CA LYS A 123 -19.69 4.51 9.88
C LYS A 123 -20.95 4.94 9.14
N THR A 124 -22.13 4.67 9.72
CA THR A 124 -23.42 5.05 9.15
C THR A 124 -23.59 6.57 9.03
N GLN A 125 -23.02 7.33 9.96
CA GLN A 125 -22.99 8.79 9.93
C GLN A 125 -21.98 9.36 8.93
N GLY A 126 -21.21 8.53 8.24
CA GLY A 126 -20.24 8.96 7.24
C GLY A 126 -18.94 9.57 7.80
N VAL A 127 -18.61 9.27 9.06
CA VAL A 127 -17.31 9.65 9.64
C VAL A 127 -16.20 8.96 8.86
N ARG A 128 -15.12 9.66 8.54
CA ARG A 128 -14.01 9.14 7.73
C ARG A 128 -13.21 8.06 8.46
N PRO A 129 -12.83 6.97 7.76
CA PRO A 129 -11.92 5.96 8.32
C PRO A 129 -10.49 6.49 8.40
N ARG A 130 -9.69 5.97 9.33
CA ARG A 130 -8.27 6.33 9.43
C ARG A 130 -7.41 5.77 8.31
N VAL A 131 -7.82 4.65 7.74
CA VAL A 131 -7.23 4.09 6.51
C VAL A 131 -8.09 4.53 5.34
N TRP A 132 -7.55 5.34 4.47
CA TRP A 132 -8.30 5.85 3.35
C TRP A 132 -7.39 6.29 2.19
N PHE A 133 -7.99 6.48 1.02
CA PHE A 133 -7.28 6.90 -0.17
C PHE A 133 -6.94 8.40 -0.14
N GLY A 134 -7.84 9.23 0.38
CA GLY A 134 -7.74 10.68 0.45
C GLY A 134 -9.05 11.36 0.07
N GLU A 135 -9.07 12.68 0.06
CA GLU A 135 -10.27 13.47 -0.23
C GLU A 135 -10.30 14.01 -1.66
N ARG A 136 -9.16 14.48 -2.15
CA ARG A 136 -9.05 15.21 -3.42
C ARG A 136 -7.61 15.31 -3.90
N TRP A 137 -7.44 15.77 -5.13
CA TRP A 137 -6.15 16.26 -5.59
C TRP A 137 -5.71 17.45 -4.74
N ILE A 138 -4.48 17.42 -4.28
CA ILE A 138 -3.93 18.48 -3.41
C ILE A 138 -3.16 19.52 -4.21
N THR A 139 -3.02 20.72 -3.62
CA THR A 139 -2.21 21.83 -4.14
C THR A 139 -0.97 22.07 -3.30
N SER A 140 -0.95 21.58 -2.06
CA SER A 140 0.14 21.71 -1.09
C SER A 140 0.13 20.53 -0.13
N ILE A 141 1.27 20.21 0.49
CA ILE A 141 1.33 19.27 1.62
C ILE A 141 0.45 19.73 2.79
N PHE A 142 0.26 21.05 2.93
CA PHE A 142 -0.59 21.63 3.97
C PHE A 142 -2.02 21.09 3.90
N ASP A 143 -2.57 20.86 2.70
CA ASP A 143 -3.91 20.28 2.52
C ASP A 143 -4.06 18.97 3.31
N LEU A 144 -3.04 18.10 3.31
CA LEU A 144 -3.06 16.81 3.99
C LEU A 144 -2.96 16.94 5.51
N PHE A 145 -2.16 17.85 6.02
CA PHE A 145 -2.05 18.09 7.45
C PHE A 145 -3.27 18.81 8.01
N GLU A 146 -3.87 19.72 7.24
CA GLU A 146 -5.16 20.35 7.58
C GLU A 146 -6.26 19.29 7.68
N GLU A 147 -6.34 18.35 6.73
CA GLU A 147 -7.27 17.24 6.79
C GLU A 147 -7.08 16.38 8.05
N ASN A 148 -5.83 16.13 8.45
CA ASN A 148 -5.55 15.38 9.67
C ASN A 148 -6.18 16.04 10.91
N VAL A 149 -5.97 17.35 11.08
CA VAL A 149 -6.51 18.10 12.23
C VAL A 149 -8.03 18.23 12.15
N ARG A 150 -8.58 18.38 10.95
CA ARG A 150 -10.01 18.62 10.74
C ARG A 150 -10.87 17.37 10.96
N TYR A 151 -10.37 16.19 10.58
CA TYR A 151 -11.21 14.99 10.49
C TYR A 151 -10.84 13.89 11.48
N PHE A 152 -9.66 13.92 12.07
CA PHE A 152 -9.20 12.82 12.90
C PHE A 152 -8.85 13.27 14.32
N PRO A 153 -9.56 12.78 15.34
CA PRO A 153 -9.15 13.00 16.73
C PRO A 153 -7.80 12.32 17.00
N THR A 154 -7.04 12.87 17.95
CA THR A 154 -5.76 12.31 18.38
C THR A 154 -5.97 10.95 19.06
N LEU A 155 -5.29 9.90 18.59
CA LEU A 155 -5.31 8.57 19.23
C LEU A 155 -4.26 8.44 20.33
N LEU A 156 -3.09 9.03 20.12
CA LEU A 156 -1.96 8.97 21.07
C LEU A 156 -1.65 10.41 21.50
N PRO A 157 -2.30 10.92 22.57
CA PRO A 157 -2.15 12.33 23.00
C PRO A 157 -0.86 12.50 23.80
N GLU A 158 0.27 12.62 23.14
CA GLU A 158 1.55 12.97 23.72
C GLU A 158 1.90 14.41 23.36
N LEU A 159 2.35 15.19 24.33
CA LEU A 159 2.78 16.58 24.18
C LEU A 159 4.28 16.68 24.42
N SER A 160 4.94 17.54 23.68
CA SER A 160 6.33 17.91 23.88
C SER A 160 6.46 19.35 24.40
N ASP A 161 7.65 19.67 24.93
CA ASP A 161 7.98 21.02 25.35
C ASP A 161 8.51 21.89 24.19
N GLU A 162 8.52 21.37 22.94
CA GLU A 162 9.01 22.11 21.78
C GLU A 162 8.05 23.25 21.43
N ASP A 163 8.59 24.49 21.37
CA ASP A 163 7.90 25.63 20.75
C ASP A 163 8.38 25.79 19.30
N PRO A 164 7.60 25.37 18.30
CA PRO A 164 8.00 25.43 16.90
C PRO A 164 8.31 26.85 16.40
N VAL A 165 7.63 27.87 16.96
CA VAL A 165 7.84 29.27 16.58
C VAL A 165 9.17 29.77 17.14
N ALA A 166 9.49 29.42 18.39
CA ALA A 166 10.77 29.74 19.00
C ALA A 166 11.94 29.04 18.28
N GLU A 167 11.77 27.76 17.87
CA GLU A 167 12.78 27.05 17.06
C GLU A 167 13.05 27.75 15.73
N LEU A 168 12.00 28.15 15.00
CA LEU A 168 12.12 28.89 13.74
C LEU A 168 12.78 30.26 13.96
N ALA A 169 12.40 30.98 15.01
CA ALA A 169 13.01 32.27 15.34
C ALA A 169 14.50 32.14 15.67
N ALA A 170 14.92 31.03 16.21
CA ALA A 170 16.31 30.67 16.49
C ALA A 170 17.07 30.12 15.25
N GLY A 171 16.43 30.04 14.08
CA GLY A 171 17.01 29.52 12.84
C GLY A 171 17.13 27.99 12.80
N ARG A 172 16.42 27.30 13.67
CA ARG A 172 16.40 25.82 13.71
C ARG A 172 15.11 25.28 13.10
N ALA A 173 15.18 24.08 12.52
CA ALA A 173 14.00 23.37 12.03
C ALA A 173 13.27 22.71 13.23
N PRO A 174 11.98 22.99 13.48
CA PRO A 174 11.23 22.32 14.53
C PRO A 174 11.02 20.85 14.20
N LYS A 175 11.09 19.97 15.21
CA LYS A 175 10.89 18.51 15.03
C LYS A 175 9.43 18.12 14.88
N LEU A 176 8.50 18.96 15.36
CA LEU A 176 7.05 18.80 15.28
C LEU A 176 6.58 17.41 15.75
N PRO A 177 6.93 16.96 16.96
CA PRO A 177 6.65 15.59 17.41
C PRO A 177 5.15 15.29 17.44
N GLU A 178 4.28 16.21 17.84
CA GLU A 178 2.82 16.02 17.86
C GLU A 178 2.26 15.81 16.44
N LEU A 179 2.68 16.64 15.47
CA LEU A 179 2.28 16.48 14.07
C LEU A 179 2.72 15.14 13.52
N ARG A 180 3.95 14.72 13.81
CA ARG A 180 4.50 13.44 13.36
C ARG A 180 3.77 12.25 13.98
N LEU A 181 3.49 12.32 15.28
CA LEU A 181 2.76 11.29 16.00
C LEU A 181 1.33 11.17 15.49
N HIS A 182 0.62 12.29 15.39
CA HIS A 182 -0.75 12.32 14.87
C HIS A 182 -0.83 11.79 13.43
N ASN A 183 0.03 12.28 12.54
CA ASN A 183 0.14 11.78 11.16
C ASN A 183 0.47 10.28 11.10
N GLY A 184 1.24 9.78 12.05
CA GLY A 184 1.60 8.37 12.18
C GLY A 184 0.43 7.43 12.52
N THR A 185 -0.70 7.97 12.98
CA THR A 185 -1.93 7.22 13.31
C THR A 185 -3.03 7.37 12.25
N ILE A 186 -2.74 8.03 11.13
CA ILE A 186 -3.64 8.21 9.99
C ILE A 186 -2.99 7.53 8.79
N TYR A 187 -3.64 6.50 8.28
CA TYR A 187 -3.03 5.55 7.35
C TYR A 187 -3.46 5.83 5.90
N ARG A 188 -2.86 6.87 5.29
CA ARG A 188 -3.00 7.09 3.85
C ARG A 188 -2.11 6.13 3.07
N TRP A 189 -2.59 5.63 1.94
CA TRP A 189 -1.80 4.76 1.05
C TRP A 189 -0.59 5.47 0.43
N ASN A 190 -0.69 6.79 0.24
CA ASN A 190 0.45 7.67 0.00
C ASN A 190 0.50 8.68 1.13
N ARG A 191 1.40 8.50 2.08
CA ARG A 191 1.48 9.29 3.31
C ARG A 191 2.45 10.47 3.14
N PRO A 192 2.06 11.71 3.56
CA PRO A 192 3.01 12.80 3.69
C PRO A 192 3.90 12.53 4.90
N VAL A 193 5.20 12.76 4.76
CA VAL A 193 6.15 12.63 5.86
C VAL A 193 6.96 13.91 5.97
N TYR A 194 6.94 14.53 7.13
CA TYR A 194 7.89 15.57 7.57
C TYR A 194 8.86 14.93 8.55
N ASP A 195 10.14 15.18 8.39
CA ASP A 195 11.16 14.74 9.32
C ASP A 195 12.36 15.68 9.35
N VAL A 196 13.15 15.65 10.42
CA VAL A 196 14.37 16.42 10.59
C VAL A 196 15.51 15.47 10.89
N VAL A 197 16.53 15.44 10.04
CA VAL A 197 17.71 14.59 10.21
C VAL A 197 18.82 15.38 10.88
N GLY A 198 19.40 14.81 11.96
CA GLY A 198 20.48 15.39 12.76
C GLY A 198 20.04 15.74 14.17
N ASP A 199 20.88 15.36 15.17
CA ASP A 199 20.58 15.60 16.59
C ASP A 199 21.27 16.85 17.16
N ASP A 200 22.08 17.55 16.37
CA ASP A 200 23.01 18.61 16.79
C ASP A 200 22.46 20.03 16.67
N GLY A 201 21.14 20.20 16.57
CA GLY A 201 20.47 21.50 16.42
C GLY A 201 20.63 22.14 15.02
N ALA A 202 21.44 21.53 14.13
CA ALA A 202 21.57 21.88 12.71
C ALA A 202 20.75 20.96 11.80
N GLY A 203 19.74 20.29 12.35
CA GLY A 203 18.91 19.32 11.64
C GLY A 203 18.32 19.87 10.34
N ARG A 204 18.38 19.07 9.27
CA ARG A 204 17.84 19.43 7.97
C ARG A 204 16.42 18.91 7.82
N PRO A 205 15.42 19.80 7.72
CA PRO A 205 14.04 19.39 7.48
C PRO A 205 13.89 18.84 6.07
N HIS A 206 13.08 17.81 5.92
CA HIS A 206 12.77 17.25 4.60
C HIS A 206 11.34 16.73 4.55
N LEU A 207 10.80 16.69 3.34
CA LEU A 207 9.50 16.13 3.04
C LEU A 207 9.66 14.88 2.17
N ARG A 208 8.84 13.89 2.43
CA ARG A 208 8.79 12.66 1.63
C ARG A 208 7.35 12.29 1.29
N VAL A 209 7.16 11.78 0.09
CA VAL A 209 5.97 10.97 -0.24
C VAL A 209 6.33 9.52 0.07
N GLU A 210 5.60 8.91 1.00
CA GLU A 210 5.72 7.50 1.35
C GLU A 210 4.62 6.70 0.67
N ASN A 211 4.97 5.91 -0.34
CA ASN A 211 4.05 4.98 -0.99
C ASN A 211 3.99 3.67 -0.20
N ARG A 212 2.81 3.30 0.27
CA ARG A 212 2.51 2.10 1.08
C ARG A 212 1.56 1.14 0.36
N VAL A 213 1.29 1.40 -0.90
CA VAL A 213 0.31 0.68 -1.71
C VAL A 213 0.70 -0.79 -1.90
N LEU A 214 1.98 -1.05 -2.13
CA LEU A 214 2.47 -2.36 -2.52
C LEU A 214 2.62 -3.33 -1.34
N PRO A 215 2.24 -4.61 -1.51
CA PRO A 215 2.59 -5.66 -0.56
C PRO A 215 4.09 -5.97 -0.59
N ALA A 216 4.56 -6.76 0.36
CA ALA A 216 5.81 -7.49 0.19
C ALA A 216 5.69 -8.38 -1.05
N GLY A 217 6.66 -8.30 -1.95
CA GLY A 217 6.64 -9.03 -3.22
C GLY A 217 7.10 -10.48 -3.09
N PRO A 218 6.89 -11.29 -4.14
CA PRO A 218 7.31 -12.69 -4.14
C PRO A 218 8.83 -12.86 -3.98
N THR A 219 9.62 -12.04 -4.66
CA THR A 219 11.08 -12.06 -4.60
C THR A 219 11.63 -10.65 -4.45
N VAL A 220 12.94 -10.54 -4.11
CA VAL A 220 13.63 -9.24 -4.09
C VAL A 220 13.65 -8.62 -5.49
N VAL A 221 13.83 -9.43 -6.54
CA VAL A 221 13.77 -8.95 -7.94
C VAL A 221 12.40 -8.37 -8.26
N ASP A 222 11.32 -9.03 -7.84
CA ASP A 222 9.94 -8.54 -8.02
C ASP A 222 9.71 -7.20 -7.29
N MET A 223 10.21 -7.06 -6.06
CA MET A 223 10.10 -5.82 -5.29
C MET A 223 10.90 -4.67 -5.93
N LEU A 224 12.10 -4.95 -6.43
CA LEU A 224 12.91 -3.95 -7.12
C LEU A 224 12.30 -3.55 -8.48
N ALA A 225 11.66 -4.49 -9.18
CA ALA A 225 10.90 -4.18 -10.39
C ALA A 225 9.70 -3.26 -10.10
N ASN A 226 8.95 -3.54 -9.02
CA ASN A 226 7.89 -2.64 -8.56
C ASN A 226 8.42 -1.24 -8.24
N SER A 227 9.59 -1.16 -7.59
CA SER A 227 10.24 0.12 -7.27
C SER A 227 10.64 0.89 -8.52
N ALA A 228 11.28 0.22 -9.48
CA ALA A 228 11.70 0.82 -10.75
C ALA A 228 10.49 1.36 -11.52
N PHE A 229 9.43 0.57 -11.63
CA PHE A 229 8.19 0.97 -12.29
C PHE A 229 7.56 2.19 -11.62
N TYR A 230 7.44 2.17 -10.29
CA TYR A 230 6.89 3.29 -9.53
C TYR A 230 7.70 4.57 -9.71
N TYR A 231 9.02 4.54 -9.46
CA TYR A 231 9.85 5.74 -9.55
C TYR A 231 9.94 6.28 -10.98
N GLY A 232 10.00 5.41 -11.97
CA GLY A 232 10.00 5.82 -13.37
C GLY A 232 8.71 6.56 -13.74
N LEU A 233 7.56 5.98 -13.42
CA LEU A 233 6.26 6.59 -13.67
C LEU A 233 6.05 7.88 -12.88
N LEU A 234 6.43 7.87 -11.60
CA LEU A 234 6.29 9.04 -10.75
C LEU A 234 7.03 10.24 -11.34
N ARG A 235 8.26 10.03 -11.81
CA ARG A 235 9.06 11.07 -12.48
C ARG A 235 8.37 11.62 -13.71
N THR A 236 7.90 10.74 -14.59
CA THR A 236 7.26 11.16 -15.85
C THR A 236 5.97 11.91 -15.60
N LEU A 237 5.13 11.42 -14.67
CA LEU A 237 3.85 12.06 -14.38
C LEU A 237 3.99 13.37 -13.60
N SER A 238 4.92 13.45 -12.65
CA SER A 238 5.12 14.67 -11.87
C SER A 238 5.74 15.81 -12.70
N ASP A 239 6.53 15.49 -13.74
CA ASP A 239 7.17 16.48 -14.60
C ASP A 239 6.27 16.98 -15.76
N ASP A 240 5.10 16.33 -15.99
CA ASP A 240 4.22 16.69 -17.10
C ASP A 240 3.58 18.06 -16.90
N ASP A 241 3.77 18.98 -17.85
CA ASP A 241 3.17 20.33 -17.83
C ASP A 241 1.64 20.30 -17.88
N ARG A 242 1.05 19.21 -18.37
CA ARG A 242 -0.39 18.97 -18.40
C ARG A 242 -0.75 17.73 -17.59
N PRO A 243 -0.70 17.85 -16.26
CA PRO A 243 -0.82 16.71 -15.36
C PRO A 243 -2.09 15.88 -15.62
N ILE A 244 -1.95 14.55 -15.58
CA ILE A 244 -3.04 13.62 -15.86
C ILE A 244 -4.22 13.77 -14.90
N TRP A 245 -3.99 14.17 -13.65
CA TRP A 245 -5.06 14.41 -12.66
C TRP A 245 -5.95 15.62 -12.99
N THR A 246 -5.62 16.43 -13.99
CA THR A 246 -6.56 17.42 -14.52
C THR A 246 -7.64 16.81 -15.42
N LYS A 247 -7.47 15.54 -15.82
CA LYS A 247 -8.37 14.78 -16.69
C LYS A 247 -8.89 13.49 -16.04
N LEU A 248 -8.37 13.13 -14.89
CA LEU A 248 -8.77 11.99 -14.08
C LEU A 248 -9.40 12.52 -12.80
N SER A 249 -10.66 12.18 -12.52
CA SER A 249 -11.25 12.53 -11.23
C SER A 249 -10.57 11.77 -10.09
N PHE A 250 -10.55 12.35 -8.88
CA PHE A 250 -9.99 11.68 -7.72
C PHE A 250 -10.72 10.37 -7.41
N ALA A 251 -12.06 10.38 -7.50
CA ALA A 251 -12.89 9.20 -7.34
C ALA A 251 -12.58 8.08 -8.37
N ALA A 252 -12.22 8.44 -9.62
CA ALA A 252 -11.79 7.43 -10.59
C ALA A 252 -10.43 6.82 -10.24
N ALA A 253 -9.50 7.60 -9.68
CA ALA A 253 -8.24 7.07 -9.19
C ALA A 253 -8.43 6.14 -7.99
N GLU A 254 -9.30 6.49 -7.05
CA GLU A 254 -9.70 5.63 -5.93
C GLU A 254 -10.38 4.35 -6.40
N HIS A 255 -11.32 4.46 -7.35
CA HIS A 255 -11.96 3.30 -7.96
C HIS A 255 -10.94 2.35 -8.61
N ASN A 256 -9.99 2.88 -9.36
CA ASN A 256 -8.90 2.09 -9.95
C ASN A 256 -8.10 1.35 -8.88
N PHE A 257 -7.82 2.01 -7.75
CA PHE A 257 -7.10 1.40 -6.64
C PHE A 257 -7.87 0.24 -6.01
N LEU A 258 -9.16 0.43 -5.73
CA LEU A 258 -10.01 -0.61 -5.15
C LEU A 258 -10.25 -1.76 -6.13
N ALA A 259 -10.52 -1.47 -7.41
CA ALA A 259 -10.65 -2.49 -8.45
C ALA A 259 -9.37 -3.33 -8.59
N ALA A 260 -8.20 -2.70 -8.54
CA ALA A 260 -6.91 -3.39 -8.56
C ALA A 260 -6.71 -4.28 -7.32
N ALA A 261 -7.12 -3.82 -6.14
CA ALA A 261 -7.06 -4.62 -4.91
C ALA A 261 -7.97 -5.84 -4.98
N GLN A 262 -9.19 -5.68 -5.50
CA GLN A 262 -10.17 -6.78 -5.62
C GLN A 262 -9.78 -7.79 -6.69
N HIS A 263 -9.38 -7.33 -7.86
CA HIS A 263 -9.28 -8.16 -9.06
C HIS A 263 -7.86 -8.34 -9.60
N GLY A 264 -6.86 -7.61 -9.07
CA GLY A 264 -5.48 -7.73 -9.53
C GLY A 264 -5.34 -7.48 -11.04
N MET A 265 -4.78 -8.46 -11.76
CA MET A 265 -4.60 -8.38 -13.22
C MET A 265 -5.90 -8.42 -14.02
N ASP A 266 -7.00 -8.90 -13.43
CA ASP A 266 -8.33 -8.94 -14.05
C ASP A 266 -9.15 -7.65 -13.82
N ALA A 267 -8.58 -6.65 -13.18
CA ALA A 267 -9.24 -5.38 -12.91
C ALA A 267 -9.58 -4.62 -14.21
N ARG A 268 -10.58 -3.74 -14.12
CA ARG A 268 -10.85 -2.71 -15.13
C ARG A 268 -10.44 -1.37 -14.56
N LEU A 269 -9.53 -0.70 -15.22
CA LEU A 269 -8.98 0.59 -14.81
C LEU A 269 -9.39 1.66 -15.81
N TYR A 270 -9.82 2.80 -15.33
CA TYR A 270 -10.06 3.95 -16.18
C TYR A 270 -8.77 4.76 -16.36
N TRP A 271 -8.40 5.04 -17.61
CA TRP A 271 -7.26 5.89 -17.92
C TRP A 271 -7.62 6.98 -18.93
N PRO A 272 -7.33 8.26 -18.67
CA PRO A 272 -7.65 9.36 -19.60
C PRO A 272 -7.09 9.16 -20.99
N GLY A 273 -7.97 9.33 -22.01
CA GLY A 273 -7.60 9.14 -23.42
C GLY A 273 -7.50 7.68 -23.88
N VAL A 274 -7.75 6.71 -22.98
CA VAL A 274 -7.85 5.28 -23.31
C VAL A 274 -9.25 4.76 -22.99
N GLY A 275 -9.86 5.21 -21.86
CA GLY A 275 -11.12 4.69 -21.35
C GLY A 275 -10.89 3.57 -20.35
N GLU A 276 -11.85 2.66 -20.21
CA GLU A 276 -11.72 1.44 -19.41
C GLU A 276 -10.81 0.43 -20.12
N VAL A 277 -9.80 -0.06 -19.42
CA VAL A 277 -8.74 -0.90 -19.95
C VAL A 277 -8.26 -1.90 -18.90
N THR A 278 -7.76 -3.05 -19.33
CA THR A 278 -7.11 -4.01 -18.43
C THR A 278 -5.70 -3.56 -18.03
N PRO A 279 -5.18 -3.99 -16.85
CA PRO A 279 -3.85 -3.61 -16.39
C PRO A 279 -2.74 -3.97 -17.39
N ASP A 280 -2.78 -5.15 -18.00
CA ASP A 280 -1.81 -5.62 -18.98
C ASP A 280 -1.76 -4.69 -20.22
N GLU A 281 -2.93 -4.38 -20.79
CA GLU A 281 -3.02 -3.47 -21.94
C GLU A 281 -2.53 -2.06 -21.58
N LEU A 282 -2.95 -1.52 -20.43
CA LEU A 282 -2.52 -0.18 -19.97
C LEU A 282 -1.00 -0.13 -19.77
N VAL A 283 -0.45 -1.15 -19.11
CA VAL A 283 0.99 -1.23 -18.81
C VAL A 283 1.80 -1.33 -20.09
N LEU A 284 1.49 -2.30 -20.94
CA LEU A 284 2.27 -2.55 -22.15
C LEU A 284 2.21 -1.39 -23.16
N ARG A 285 1.04 -0.74 -23.30
CA ARG A 285 0.85 0.32 -24.31
C ARG A 285 1.22 1.71 -23.85
N LYS A 286 1.17 1.98 -22.54
CA LYS A 286 1.32 3.34 -22.01
C LYS A 286 2.32 3.45 -20.87
N LEU A 287 2.16 2.64 -19.80
CA LEU A 287 2.89 2.90 -18.59
C LEU A 287 4.35 2.44 -18.65
N LEU A 288 4.62 1.33 -19.32
CA LEU A 288 5.99 0.81 -19.43
C LEU A 288 6.92 1.79 -20.17
N PRO A 289 6.56 2.34 -21.37
CA PRO A 289 7.36 3.39 -22.01
C PRO A 289 7.52 4.66 -21.16
N MET A 290 6.49 5.02 -20.38
CA MET A 290 6.57 6.17 -19.47
C MET A 290 7.53 5.90 -18.31
N ALA A 291 7.52 4.69 -17.75
CA ALA A 291 8.44 4.29 -16.68
C ALA A 291 9.89 4.28 -17.18
N GLU A 292 10.11 3.76 -18.37
CA GLU A 292 11.43 3.78 -19.03
C GLU A 292 11.98 5.20 -19.17
N GLU A 293 11.17 6.12 -19.71
CA GLU A 293 11.55 7.53 -19.87
C GLU A 293 11.85 8.20 -18.53
N GLY A 294 11.02 7.95 -17.50
CA GLY A 294 11.26 8.51 -16.16
C GLY A 294 12.55 8.01 -15.52
N LEU A 295 12.85 6.71 -15.62
CA LEU A 295 14.11 6.15 -15.12
C LEU A 295 15.31 6.72 -15.89
N ARG A 296 15.18 6.93 -17.20
CA ARG A 296 16.20 7.61 -18.03
C ARG A 296 16.44 9.04 -17.53
N ARG A 297 15.39 9.80 -17.20
CA ARG A 297 15.50 11.15 -16.60
C ARG A 297 16.15 11.14 -15.22
N TRP A 298 16.00 10.07 -14.46
CA TRP A 298 16.72 9.85 -13.19
C TRP A 298 18.19 9.47 -13.39
N GLY A 299 18.64 9.21 -14.62
CA GLY A 299 20.01 8.76 -14.89
C GLY A 299 20.27 7.30 -14.51
N VAL A 300 19.22 6.48 -14.41
CA VAL A 300 19.37 5.03 -14.15
C VAL A 300 20.03 4.38 -15.37
N ALA A 301 21.09 3.60 -15.12
CA ALA A 301 21.81 2.88 -16.15
C ALA A 301 20.89 1.94 -16.96
N THR A 302 21.14 1.82 -18.24
CA THR A 302 20.28 1.06 -19.17
C THR A 302 20.10 -0.38 -18.71
N GLU A 303 21.18 -1.06 -18.32
CA GLU A 303 21.14 -2.46 -17.89
C GLU A 303 20.28 -2.67 -16.62
N VAL A 304 20.31 -1.72 -15.71
CA VAL A 304 19.49 -1.75 -14.48
C VAL A 304 18.02 -1.49 -14.80
N ARG A 305 17.77 -0.47 -15.62
CA ARG A 305 16.43 -0.09 -16.08
C ARG A 305 15.76 -1.26 -16.79
N ASP A 306 16.40 -1.79 -17.82
CA ASP A 306 15.86 -2.84 -18.68
C ASP A 306 15.62 -4.11 -17.85
N ARG A 307 16.59 -4.53 -17.04
CA ARG A 307 16.45 -5.69 -16.14
C ARG A 307 15.16 -5.67 -15.34
N PHE A 308 14.80 -4.55 -14.72
CA PHE A 308 13.63 -4.48 -13.84
C PHE A 308 12.34 -4.19 -14.59
N LEU A 309 12.39 -3.44 -15.70
CA LEU A 309 11.19 -3.20 -16.51
C LEU A 309 10.80 -4.45 -17.32
N ASP A 310 11.74 -5.32 -17.70
CA ASP A 310 11.46 -6.62 -18.31
C ASP A 310 10.64 -7.53 -17.38
N VAL A 311 10.85 -7.44 -16.07
CA VAL A 311 10.02 -8.17 -15.07
C VAL A 311 8.58 -7.67 -15.09
N ILE A 312 8.38 -6.35 -15.15
CA ILE A 312 7.04 -5.73 -15.25
C ILE A 312 6.37 -6.12 -16.56
N GLU A 313 7.10 -6.06 -17.68
CA GLU A 313 6.62 -6.49 -18.99
C GLU A 313 6.20 -7.97 -18.97
N GLY A 314 7.05 -8.82 -18.37
CA GLY A 314 6.77 -10.25 -18.22
C GLY A 314 5.49 -10.54 -17.45
N ARG A 315 5.26 -9.85 -16.32
CA ARG A 315 4.01 -9.98 -15.56
C ARG A 315 2.80 -9.52 -16.38
N ALA A 316 2.90 -8.39 -17.08
CA ALA A 316 1.83 -7.89 -17.92
C ALA A 316 1.51 -8.86 -19.06
N LYS A 317 2.51 -9.42 -19.74
CA LYS A 317 2.33 -10.38 -20.83
C LYS A 317 1.72 -11.71 -20.38
N THR A 318 2.06 -12.17 -19.19
CA THR A 318 1.62 -13.48 -18.67
C THR A 318 0.37 -13.40 -17.79
N GLY A 319 -0.04 -12.20 -17.36
CA GLY A 319 -1.07 -12.00 -16.34
C GLY A 319 -0.70 -12.56 -14.97
N ARG A 320 0.57 -12.87 -14.73
CA ARG A 320 1.03 -13.62 -13.55
C ARG A 320 1.79 -12.73 -12.57
N ASN A 321 1.08 -12.27 -11.54
CA ASN A 321 1.66 -11.69 -10.33
C ASN A 321 1.65 -12.71 -9.19
N GLY A 322 2.06 -12.31 -7.97
CA GLY A 322 2.10 -13.21 -6.82
C GLY A 322 0.73 -13.79 -6.45
N SER A 323 -0.32 -12.99 -6.52
CA SER A 323 -1.69 -13.43 -6.24
C SER A 323 -2.18 -14.46 -7.27
N ALA A 324 -2.06 -14.17 -8.55
CA ALA A 324 -2.48 -15.07 -9.62
C ALA A 324 -1.75 -16.41 -9.55
N TRP A 325 -0.44 -16.40 -9.26
CA TRP A 325 0.33 -17.64 -9.09
C TRP A 325 -0.14 -18.46 -7.89
N GLN A 326 -0.38 -17.83 -6.74
CA GLN A 326 -0.86 -18.50 -5.54
C GLN A 326 -2.23 -19.17 -5.78
N VAL A 327 -3.18 -18.43 -6.38
CA VAL A 327 -4.53 -18.92 -6.67
C VAL A 327 -4.48 -20.09 -7.64
N ALA A 328 -3.78 -19.97 -8.76
CA ALA A 328 -3.64 -21.03 -9.74
C ALA A 328 -2.99 -22.27 -9.15
N THR A 329 -1.98 -22.11 -8.28
CA THR A 329 -1.29 -23.22 -7.63
C THR A 329 -2.20 -23.96 -6.64
N VAL A 330 -2.95 -23.24 -5.81
CA VAL A 330 -3.90 -23.86 -4.85
C VAL A 330 -5.00 -24.62 -5.60
N HIS A 331 -5.58 -24.05 -6.65
CA HIS A 331 -6.59 -24.72 -7.45
C HIS A 331 -6.06 -26.01 -8.09
N ALA A 332 -4.89 -25.98 -8.72
CA ALA A 332 -4.28 -27.15 -9.32
C ALA A 332 -3.99 -28.26 -8.29
N LEU A 333 -3.56 -27.90 -7.07
CA LEU A 333 -3.34 -28.87 -5.99
C LEU A 333 -4.66 -29.48 -5.49
N GLN A 334 -5.73 -28.71 -5.41
CA GLN A 334 -7.06 -29.22 -5.04
C GLN A 334 -7.63 -30.12 -6.11
N GLU A 335 -7.46 -29.85 -7.40
CA GLU A 335 -7.84 -30.73 -8.51
C GLU A 335 -7.14 -32.10 -8.45
N ARG A 336 -5.96 -32.16 -7.81
CA ARG A 336 -5.23 -33.41 -7.54
C ARG A 336 -5.68 -34.12 -6.26
N GLY A 337 -6.73 -33.62 -5.60
CA GLY A 337 -7.33 -34.20 -4.42
C GLY A 337 -6.79 -33.76 -3.08
N LEU A 338 -5.94 -32.72 -3.01
CA LEU A 338 -5.54 -32.14 -1.73
C LEU A 338 -6.71 -31.34 -1.11
N THR A 339 -6.87 -31.44 0.20
CA THR A 339 -7.78 -30.55 0.93
C THR A 339 -7.26 -29.12 0.89
N ARG A 340 -8.11 -28.12 1.13
CA ARG A 340 -7.71 -26.71 1.14
C ARG A 340 -6.51 -26.43 2.06
N PRO A 341 -6.49 -26.87 3.35
CA PRO A 341 -5.32 -26.66 4.21
C PRO A 341 -4.04 -27.30 3.66
N GLN A 342 -4.14 -28.52 3.08
CA GLN A 342 -2.99 -29.19 2.47
C GLN A 342 -2.49 -28.45 1.22
N ALA A 343 -3.41 -27.96 0.37
CA ALA A 343 -3.08 -27.19 -0.82
C ALA A 343 -2.41 -25.87 -0.48
N LEU A 344 -2.89 -25.15 0.55
CA LEU A 344 -2.27 -23.91 1.04
C LEU A 344 -0.87 -24.16 1.61
N ALA A 345 -0.69 -25.22 2.40
CA ALA A 345 0.61 -25.57 2.96
C ALA A 345 1.63 -25.95 1.85
N GLU A 346 1.20 -26.74 0.88
CA GLU A 346 2.07 -27.13 -0.23
C GLU A 346 2.38 -25.94 -1.17
N MET A 347 1.38 -25.12 -1.47
CA MET A 347 1.58 -23.89 -2.23
C MET A 347 2.61 -22.98 -1.52
N LEU A 348 2.50 -22.78 -0.21
CA LEU A 348 3.46 -21.99 0.55
C LEU A 348 4.86 -22.59 0.51
N ARG A 349 5.00 -23.91 0.60
CA ARG A 349 6.29 -24.60 0.48
C ARG A 349 6.92 -24.33 -0.88
N LEU A 350 6.16 -24.43 -1.96
CA LEU A 350 6.59 -24.12 -3.33
C LEU A 350 6.95 -22.64 -3.47
N TYR A 351 6.14 -21.75 -2.92
CA TYR A 351 6.39 -20.32 -2.91
C TYR A 351 7.74 -20.00 -2.25
N CYS A 352 8.00 -20.55 -1.06
CA CYS A 352 9.27 -20.35 -0.35
C CYS A 352 10.48 -20.85 -1.17
N GLN A 353 10.37 -22.00 -1.83
CA GLN A 353 11.43 -22.50 -2.72
C GLN A 353 11.70 -21.55 -3.87
N ARG A 354 10.65 -21.05 -4.54
CA ARG A 354 10.76 -20.10 -5.66
C ARG A 354 11.25 -18.74 -5.19
N MET A 355 10.77 -18.27 -4.04
CA MET A 355 11.27 -17.04 -3.42
C MET A 355 12.78 -17.06 -3.21
N HIS A 356 13.33 -18.17 -2.73
CA HIS A 356 14.77 -18.31 -2.51
C HIS A 356 15.60 -18.40 -3.81
N SER A 357 15.00 -18.83 -4.93
CA SER A 357 15.68 -18.75 -6.23
C SER A 357 15.85 -17.32 -6.73
N ASN A 358 15.08 -16.39 -6.19
CA ASN A 358 15.02 -14.99 -6.61
C ASN A 358 14.69 -14.77 -8.10
N GLU A 359 14.08 -15.79 -8.75
CA GLU A 359 13.55 -15.67 -10.10
C GLU A 359 12.21 -14.92 -10.09
N PRO A 360 11.93 -14.04 -11.06
CA PRO A 360 10.69 -13.26 -11.08
C PRO A 360 9.45 -14.17 -11.16
N VAL A 361 8.38 -13.79 -10.44
CA VAL A 361 7.17 -14.62 -10.29
C VAL A 361 6.50 -15.00 -11.61
N HIS A 362 6.61 -14.18 -12.64
CA HIS A 362 6.01 -14.47 -13.94
C HIS A 362 6.68 -15.65 -14.67
N THR A 363 7.90 -16.03 -14.26
CA THR A 363 8.64 -17.18 -14.78
C THR A 363 8.41 -18.47 -13.99
N TRP A 364 7.70 -18.41 -12.86
CA TRP A 364 7.47 -19.56 -12.02
C TRP A 364 6.53 -20.55 -12.70
N ASP A 365 6.93 -21.83 -12.76
CA ASP A 365 6.05 -22.91 -13.23
C ASP A 365 4.90 -23.12 -12.23
N GLY A 366 3.79 -23.61 -12.74
CA GLY A 366 2.73 -24.18 -11.92
C GLY A 366 3.21 -25.47 -11.22
N PRO A 367 2.40 -26.02 -10.30
CA PRO A 367 2.73 -27.31 -9.69
C PRO A 367 2.82 -28.38 -10.77
N ALA A 368 3.95 -29.12 -10.77
CA ALA A 368 4.23 -30.20 -11.75
C ALA A 368 3.23 -31.37 -11.63
#